data_9eb971ced741f06b78dc5763bbb9b5ab
#
_entry.id   9eb971ced741f06b78dc5763bbb9b5ab
#
_cell.length_a   1.000
_cell.length_b   1.000
_cell.length_c   1.000
_cell.angle_alpha   90.00
_cell.angle_beta   90.00
_cell.angle_gamma   90.00
#
_symmetry.space_group_name_H-M   'P 1'
#
loop_
_entity.id
_entity.type
_entity.pdbx_description
1 polymer ?
#
loop_
_entity_poly.entity_id
_entity_poly.type
_entity_poly.pdbx_seq_one_letter_code
_entity_poly.pdbx_strand_id
1 'polypeptide(L)'
;MNKLETMDYININKNSWNAKVDYHLKSDFYFVDEFIAGRTSLNEPELELLGDIQGKKILHLQCHFGQDSISLARMGAEVTAVDLSDKAIVEARILAEKCGVDVNFIESNVYDLANVLEEKFDIIFTSYGVIGWLPDLDKWAKVIQHFLKPNGEFIMIEFHPVIWMFDDDFTKIAYDYQSTEPIVETYEGTYADREAN
;
A
#
# COMPACT_ATOMS: atom_id res chain seq x y z
N MET A 1 24.68 15.76 13.95
CA MET A 1 23.68 14.67 13.99
C MET A 1 22.48 15.21 13.24
N ASN A 2 22.19 14.62 12.11
CA ASN A 2 21.09 15.07 11.24
C ASN A 2 19.76 14.71 11.95
N LYS A 3 18.77 15.62 11.95
CA LYS A 3 17.45 15.40 12.60
C LYS A 3 16.76 14.14 12.11
N LEU A 4 17.14 13.67 10.92
CA LEU A 4 16.70 12.44 10.27
C LEU A 4 17.21 11.16 10.94
N GLU A 5 18.40 11.17 11.53
CA GLU A 5 19.00 9.99 12.17
C GLU A 5 18.35 9.60 13.51
N THR A 6 17.48 10.46 14.05
CA THR A 6 16.81 10.26 15.34
C THR A 6 15.30 10.07 15.24
N MET A 7 14.71 10.18 14.04
CA MET A 7 13.28 10.06 13.85
C MET A 7 12.88 8.59 13.62
N ASP A 8 11.99 8.10 14.45
CA ASP A 8 11.44 6.74 14.32
C ASP A 8 10.29 6.72 13.29
N TYR A 9 10.64 6.81 12.01
CA TYR A 9 9.68 6.80 10.90
C TYR A 9 8.73 5.62 10.94
N ILE A 10 9.24 4.45 11.31
CA ILE A 10 8.47 3.22 11.27
C ILE A 10 7.30 3.30 12.25
N ASN A 11 7.57 3.66 13.51
CA ASN A 11 6.51 3.79 14.51
C ASN A 11 5.58 4.97 14.24
N ILE A 12 6.10 6.09 13.73
CA ILE A 12 5.28 7.24 13.34
C ILE A 12 4.29 6.83 12.24
N ASN A 13 4.79 6.21 11.16
CA ASN A 13 3.97 5.74 10.05
C ASN A 13 2.96 4.67 10.50
N LYS A 14 3.40 3.67 11.30
CA LYS A 14 2.51 2.64 11.85
C LYS A 14 1.35 3.25 12.62
N ASN A 15 1.63 4.16 13.54
CA ASN A 15 0.61 4.81 14.35
C ASN A 15 -0.35 5.66 13.49
N SER A 16 0.19 6.41 12.52
CA SER A 16 -0.61 7.19 11.58
C SER A 16 -1.55 6.31 10.76
N TRP A 17 -1.04 5.21 10.19
CA TRP A 17 -1.86 4.29 9.41
C TRP A 17 -2.89 3.54 10.27
N ASN A 18 -2.53 3.10 11.47
CA ASN A 18 -3.48 2.50 12.40
C ASN A 18 -4.64 3.44 12.74
N ALA A 19 -4.37 4.73 12.93
CA ALA A 19 -5.41 5.71 13.23
C ALA A 19 -6.40 5.90 12.07
N LYS A 20 -5.94 5.75 10.82
CA LYS A 20 -6.76 5.97 9.62
C LYS A 20 -7.71 4.82 9.29
N VAL A 21 -7.41 3.58 9.69
CA VAL A 21 -8.13 2.37 9.24
C VAL A 21 -9.64 2.47 9.45
N ASP A 22 -10.11 2.86 10.65
CA ASP A 22 -11.56 2.89 10.95
C ASP A 22 -12.31 3.92 10.11
N TYR A 23 -11.68 5.04 9.83
CA TYR A 23 -12.25 6.10 9.00
C TYR A 23 -12.30 5.66 7.54
N HIS A 24 -11.22 5.06 7.05
CA HIS A 24 -11.13 4.55 5.68
C HIS A 24 -12.18 3.49 5.40
N LEU A 25 -12.38 2.54 6.32
CA LEU A 25 -13.40 1.49 6.18
C LEU A 25 -14.85 2.03 6.12
N LYS A 26 -15.11 3.19 6.71
CA LYS A 26 -16.44 3.80 6.76
C LYS A 26 -16.64 4.85 5.67
N SER A 27 -15.57 5.27 5.01
CA SER A 27 -15.63 6.35 4.01
C SER A 27 -16.24 5.88 2.70
N ASP A 28 -16.94 6.79 2.04
CA ASP A 28 -17.45 6.55 0.68
C ASP A 28 -16.33 6.40 -0.35
N PHE A 29 -15.10 6.81 -0.02
CA PHE A 29 -13.96 6.70 -0.90
C PHE A 29 -13.61 5.24 -1.26
N TYR A 30 -13.72 4.32 -0.29
CA TYR A 30 -13.34 2.92 -0.47
C TYR A 30 -14.49 2.01 -0.89
N PHE A 31 -15.74 2.47 -0.87
CA PHE A 31 -16.92 1.71 -1.31
C PHE A 31 -16.96 0.26 -0.78
N VAL A 32 -16.72 0.09 0.53
CA VAL A 32 -16.48 -1.24 1.13
C VAL A 32 -17.67 -2.18 0.94
N ASP A 33 -18.92 -1.68 1.02
CA ASP A 33 -20.11 -2.51 0.83
C ASP A 33 -20.24 -3.01 -0.63
N GLU A 34 -20.00 -2.13 -1.61
CA GLU A 34 -20.00 -2.52 -3.02
C GLU A 34 -18.80 -3.45 -3.33
N PHE A 35 -17.66 -3.23 -2.66
CA PHE A 35 -16.51 -4.11 -2.78
C PHE A 35 -16.84 -5.53 -2.30
N ILE A 36 -17.51 -5.69 -1.15
CA ILE A 36 -17.97 -6.99 -0.66
C ILE A 36 -18.97 -7.60 -1.64
N ALA A 37 -19.86 -6.78 -2.24
CA ALA A 37 -20.81 -7.22 -3.25
C ALA A 37 -20.20 -7.60 -4.61
N GLY A 38 -18.88 -7.44 -4.80
CA GLY A 38 -18.17 -7.91 -6.00
C GLY A 38 -17.50 -6.82 -6.85
N ARG A 39 -17.60 -5.53 -6.46
CA ARG A 39 -16.85 -4.46 -7.13
C ARG A 39 -15.34 -4.74 -6.99
N THR A 40 -14.56 -4.46 -8.03
CA THR A 40 -13.10 -4.43 -7.95
C THR A 40 -12.62 -3.07 -7.44
N SER A 41 -11.49 -3.05 -6.74
CA SER A 41 -10.77 -1.82 -6.38
C SER A 41 -9.74 -1.42 -7.44
N LEU A 42 -9.36 -2.36 -8.33
CA LEU A 42 -8.39 -2.11 -9.39
C LEU A 42 -9.02 -1.28 -10.51
N ASN A 43 -8.29 -0.30 -10.99
CA ASN A 43 -8.68 0.57 -12.09
C ASN A 43 -8.14 0.01 -13.42
N GLU A 44 -8.49 0.66 -14.52
CA GLU A 44 -8.08 0.24 -15.86
C GLU A 44 -6.56 0.13 -16.04
N PRO A 45 -5.71 1.08 -15.56
CA PRO A 45 -4.26 0.94 -15.69
C PRO A 45 -3.67 -0.29 -15.02
N GLU A 46 -4.14 -0.65 -13.81
CA GLU A 46 -3.69 -1.85 -13.11
C GLU A 46 -4.12 -3.11 -13.86
N LEU A 47 -5.37 -3.15 -14.30
CA LEU A 47 -5.91 -4.31 -15.03
C LEU A 47 -5.17 -4.53 -16.36
N GLU A 48 -4.83 -3.45 -17.07
CA GLU A 48 -4.08 -3.53 -18.33
C GLU A 48 -2.65 -4.06 -18.09
N LEU A 49 -1.94 -3.56 -17.06
CA LEU A 49 -0.58 -4.00 -16.74
C LEU A 49 -0.52 -5.42 -16.19
N LEU A 50 -1.49 -5.81 -15.37
CA LEU A 50 -1.57 -7.14 -14.78
C LEU A 50 -1.89 -8.23 -15.82
N GLY A 51 -2.77 -7.92 -16.77
CA GLY A 51 -3.24 -8.88 -17.78
C GLY A 51 -3.83 -10.15 -17.17
N ASP A 52 -3.46 -11.32 -17.70
CA ASP A 52 -3.87 -12.61 -17.13
C ASP A 52 -2.94 -13.04 -16.01
N ILE A 53 -3.47 -13.01 -14.80
CA ILE A 53 -2.75 -13.39 -13.56
C ILE A 53 -3.25 -14.70 -12.95
N GLN A 54 -4.09 -15.46 -13.63
CA GLN A 54 -4.61 -16.74 -13.14
C GLN A 54 -3.47 -17.68 -12.74
N GLY A 55 -3.44 -18.09 -11.46
CA GLY A 55 -2.45 -19.01 -10.91
C GLY A 55 -1.04 -18.40 -10.71
N LYS A 56 -0.85 -17.11 -10.96
CA LYS A 56 0.42 -16.42 -10.64
C LYS A 56 0.51 -16.16 -9.14
N LYS A 57 1.72 -16.28 -8.59
CA LYS A 57 2.04 -15.86 -7.23
C LYS A 57 2.36 -14.37 -7.20
N ILE A 58 1.60 -13.61 -6.45
CA ILE A 58 1.74 -12.15 -6.35
C ILE A 58 2.08 -11.75 -4.90
N LEU A 59 3.11 -10.93 -4.73
CA LEU A 59 3.41 -10.24 -3.50
C LEU A 59 2.94 -8.79 -3.62
N HIS A 60 1.91 -8.42 -2.85
CA HIS A 60 1.44 -7.04 -2.76
C HIS A 60 2.08 -6.36 -1.56
N LEU A 61 2.94 -5.37 -1.82
CA LEU A 61 3.61 -4.60 -0.78
C LEU A 61 2.77 -3.38 -0.38
N GLN A 62 2.74 -3.09 0.92
CA GLN A 62 2.02 -1.95 1.52
C GLN A 62 0.52 -1.95 1.15
N CYS A 63 -0.13 -3.07 1.48
CA CYS A 63 -1.46 -3.43 0.98
C CYS A 63 -2.63 -2.74 1.73
N HIS A 64 -2.36 -1.96 2.78
CA HIS A 64 -3.38 -1.37 3.65
C HIS A 64 -4.36 -2.44 4.14
N PHE A 65 -5.69 -2.19 4.14
CA PHE A 65 -6.69 -3.22 4.49
C PHE A 65 -7.11 -4.12 3.30
N GLY A 66 -6.27 -4.24 2.28
CA GLY A 66 -6.21 -5.38 1.36
C GLY A 66 -7.21 -5.41 0.22
N GLN A 67 -7.94 -4.34 -0.15
CA GLN A 67 -8.90 -4.39 -1.26
C GLN A 67 -8.25 -4.81 -2.58
N ASP A 68 -7.10 -4.23 -2.94
CA ASP A 68 -6.40 -4.61 -4.18
C ASP A 68 -5.92 -6.06 -4.12
N SER A 69 -5.40 -6.49 -2.96
CA SER A 69 -5.00 -7.89 -2.74
C SER A 69 -6.15 -8.88 -2.95
N ILE A 70 -7.34 -8.54 -2.43
CA ILE A 70 -8.56 -9.32 -2.59
C ILE A 70 -9.03 -9.31 -4.05
N SER A 71 -8.92 -8.16 -4.74
CA SER A 71 -9.24 -8.06 -6.17
C SER A 71 -8.32 -8.93 -7.02
N LEU A 72 -7.00 -8.96 -6.72
CA LEU A 72 -6.04 -9.86 -7.37
C LEU A 72 -6.39 -11.34 -7.13
N ALA A 73 -6.77 -11.70 -5.90
CA ALA A 73 -7.19 -13.06 -5.58
C ALA A 73 -8.50 -13.47 -6.31
N ARG A 74 -9.45 -12.54 -6.47
CA ARG A 74 -10.66 -12.75 -7.30
C ARG A 74 -10.36 -12.98 -8.77
N MET A 75 -9.23 -12.45 -9.27
CA MET A 75 -8.73 -12.72 -10.63
C MET A 75 -7.96 -14.05 -10.73
N GLY A 76 -7.89 -14.83 -9.64
CA GLY A 76 -7.30 -16.16 -9.60
C GLY A 76 -5.82 -16.22 -9.27
N ALA A 77 -5.22 -15.14 -8.79
CA ALA A 77 -3.83 -15.14 -8.31
C ALA A 77 -3.72 -15.76 -6.90
N GLU A 78 -2.56 -16.36 -6.59
CA GLU A 78 -2.13 -16.73 -5.24
C GLU A 78 -1.46 -15.50 -4.60
N VAL A 79 -2.15 -14.81 -3.68
CA VAL A 79 -1.72 -13.51 -3.17
C VAL A 79 -1.16 -13.61 -1.76
N THR A 80 0.06 -13.12 -1.58
CA THR A 80 0.62 -12.73 -0.28
C THR A 80 0.67 -11.20 -0.22
N ALA A 81 0.16 -10.62 0.87
CA ALA A 81 0.04 -9.18 1.01
C ALA A 81 0.62 -8.71 2.35
N VAL A 82 1.33 -7.60 2.33
CA VAL A 82 2.13 -7.12 3.47
C VAL A 82 1.79 -5.68 3.78
N ASP A 83 1.58 -5.37 5.05
CA ASP A 83 1.49 -3.99 5.53
C ASP A 83 2.15 -3.84 6.91
N LEU A 84 2.57 -2.62 7.21
CA LEU A 84 3.16 -2.24 8.49
C LEU A 84 2.08 -2.13 9.59
N SER A 85 0.86 -1.74 9.22
CA SER A 85 -0.27 -1.52 10.12
C SER A 85 -0.86 -2.87 10.54
N ASP A 86 -0.69 -3.24 11.81
CA ASP A 86 -1.34 -4.42 12.40
C ASP A 86 -2.86 -4.34 12.33
N LYS A 87 -3.42 -3.15 12.53
CA LYS A 87 -4.87 -2.91 12.44
C LYS A 87 -5.37 -3.10 11.01
N ALA A 88 -4.66 -2.59 10.01
CA ALA A 88 -5.04 -2.79 8.61
C ALA A 88 -5.01 -4.27 8.22
N ILE A 89 -4.02 -5.03 8.68
CA ILE A 89 -3.92 -6.47 8.43
C ILE A 89 -5.06 -7.26 9.09
N VAL A 90 -5.49 -6.87 10.30
CA VAL A 90 -6.67 -7.49 10.94
C VAL A 90 -7.91 -7.27 10.09
N GLU A 91 -8.16 -6.04 9.66
CA GLU A 91 -9.32 -5.69 8.83
C GLU A 91 -9.25 -6.32 7.43
N ALA A 92 -8.05 -6.44 6.85
CA ALA A 92 -7.84 -7.12 5.58
C ALA A 92 -8.27 -8.59 5.62
N ARG A 93 -7.94 -9.31 6.70
CA ARG A 93 -8.37 -10.70 6.91
C ARG A 93 -9.89 -10.82 7.04
N ILE A 94 -10.52 -9.92 7.81
CA ILE A 94 -11.98 -9.85 7.96
C ILE A 94 -12.66 -9.58 6.61
N LEU A 95 -12.09 -8.65 5.82
CA LEU A 95 -12.64 -8.29 4.52
C LEU A 95 -12.50 -9.46 3.53
N ALA A 96 -11.37 -10.15 3.49
CA ALA A 96 -11.16 -11.32 2.64
C ALA A 96 -12.14 -12.46 2.97
N GLU A 97 -12.37 -12.73 4.28
CA GLU A 97 -13.39 -13.68 4.74
C GLU A 97 -14.79 -13.33 4.24
N LYS A 98 -15.20 -12.05 4.37
CA LYS A 98 -16.50 -11.55 3.86
C LYS A 98 -16.61 -11.69 2.34
N CYS A 99 -15.50 -11.55 1.63
CA CYS A 99 -15.42 -11.69 0.17
C CYS A 99 -15.30 -13.14 -0.31
N GLY A 100 -15.07 -14.10 0.59
CA GLY A 100 -14.92 -15.52 0.27
C GLY A 100 -13.67 -15.85 -0.53
N VAL A 101 -12.56 -15.14 -0.31
CA VAL A 101 -11.28 -15.37 -0.97
C VAL A 101 -10.15 -15.58 0.03
N ASP A 102 -9.14 -16.35 -0.38
CA ASP A 102 -7.93 -16.58 0.39
C ASP A 102 -6.83 -15.59 -0.03
N VAL A 103 -6.25 -14.90 0.96
CA VAL A 103 -5.06 -14.05 0.82
C VAL A 103 -4.19 -14.25 2.05
N ASN A 104 -2.90 -14.48 1.86
CA ASN A 104 -1.94 -14.58 2.95
C ASN A 104 -1.50 -13.17 3.40
N PHE A 105 -2.13 -12.63 4.44
CA PHE A 105 -1.80 -11.32 5.00
C PHE A 105 -0.73 -11.39 6.09
N ILE A 106 0.34 -10.61 5.94
CA ILE A 106 1.49 -10.54 6.85
C ILE A 106 1.63 -9.11 7.39
N GLU A 107 1.62 -8.96 8.71
CA GLU A 107 2.08 -7.73 9.35
C GLU A 107 3.60 -7.72 9.35
N SER A 108 4.21 -6.78 8.65
CA SER A 108 5.66 -6.60 8.66
C SER A 108 6.04 -5.20 8.17
N ASN A 109 7.14 -4.68 8.74
CA ASN A 109 7.89 -3.64 8.04
C ASN A 109 8.46 -4.23 6.74
N VAL A 110 8.24 -3.56 5.63
CA VAL A 110 8.69 -4.04 4.31
C VAL A 110 10.20 -4.34 4.27
N TYR A 111 11.02 -3.59 5.01
CA TYR A 111 12.47 -3.79 5.07
C TYR A 111 12.89 -5.05 5.82
N ASP A 112 12.04 -5.58 6.68
CA ASP A 112 12.28 -6.76 7.50
C ASP A 112 11.57 -8.01 6.96
N LEU A 113 10.89 -7.89 5.82
CA LEU A 113 10.04 -8.94 5.26
C LEU A 113 10.78 -10.26 5.03
N ALA A 114 12.06 -10.22 4.65
CA ALA A 114 12.88 -11.41 4.47
C ALA A 114 13.12 -12.23 5.75
N ASN A 115 12.79 -11.67 6.94
CA ASN A 115 12.88 -12.41 8.19
C ASN A 115 11.67 -13.31 8.45
N VAL A 116 10.57 -13.08 7.74
CA VAL A 116 9.27 -13.77 7.97
C VAL A 116 8.69 -14.43 6.71
N LEU A 117 9.30 -14.20 5.55
CA LEU A 117 8.87 -14.74 4.27
C LEU A 117 10.08 -15.20 3.44
N GLU A 118 10.01 -16.43 2.89
CA GLU A 118 11.10 -17.01 2.07
C GLU A 118 10.69 -17.24 0.62
N GLU A 119 9.40 -17.11 0.30
CA GLU A 119 8.82 -17.42 -1.01
C GLU A 119 9.25 -16.42 -2.10
N LYS A 120 9.21 -16.86 -3.37
CA LYS A 120 9.46 -16.03 -4.55
C LYS A 120 8.19 -15.90 -5.38
N PHE A 121 8.02 -14.75 -6.03
CA PHE A 121 6.80 -14.34 -6.69
C PHE A 121 6.98 -14.08 -8.18
N ASP A 122 5.93 -14.36 -8.95
CA ASP A 122 5.87 -14.05 -10.38
C ASP A 122 5.71 -12.56 -10.61
N ILE A 123 4.94 -11.91 -9.73
CA ILE A 123 4.70 -10.47 -9.75
C ILE A 123 4.89 -9.91 -8.35
N ILE A 124 5.58 -8.77 -8.26
CA ILE A 124 5.51 -7.89 -7.09
C ILE A 124 4.71 -6.67 -7.49
N PHE A 125 3.69 -6.38 -6.70
CA PHE A 125 2.72 -5.32 -6.98
C PHE A 125 2.72 -4.28 -5.85
N THR A 126 2.55 -3.00 -6.21
CA THR A 126 2.31 -1.92 -5.27
C THR A 126 1.50 -0.81 -5.96
N SER A 127 0.60 -0.17 -5.22
CA SER A 127 -0.35 0.79 -5.76
C SER A 127 -0.51 2.02 -4.87
N TYR A 128 -0.52 3.16 -5.50
CA TYR A 128 -0.89 4.51 -5.02
C TYR A 128 -0.38 4.96 -3.65
N GLY A 129 0.47 5.98 -3.65
CA GLY A 129 0.91 6.69 -2.45
C GLY A 129 1.87 5.91 -1.56
N VAL A 130 2.65 5.00 -2.12
CA VAL A 130 3.54 4.10 -1.38
C VAL A 130 4.91 4.71 -1.12
N ILE A 131 5.56 5.21 -2.18
CA ILE A 131 6.98 5.59 -2.12
C ILE A 131 7.25 6.78 -1.20
N GLY A 132 6.28 7.67 -1.02
CA GLY A 132 6.39 8.82 -0.12
C GLY A 132 6.56 8.46 1.37
N TRP A 133 6.19 7.24 1.77
CA TRP A 133 6.32 6.75 3.14
C TRP A 133 7.62 6.01 3.42
N LEU A 134 8.44 5.79 2.39
CA LEU A 134 9.64 4.96 2.46
C LEU A 134 10.90 5.82 2.63
N PRO A 135 11.61 5.71 3.77
CA PRO A 135 12.81 6.51 4.01
C PRO A 135 14.02 6.06 3.18
N ASP A 136 14.02 4.85 2.60
CA ASP A 136 15.15 4.28 1.86
C ASP A 136 14.65 3.43 0.68
N LEU A 137 14.58 4.07 -0.50
CA LEU A 137 14.13 3.41 -1.73
C LEU A 137 15.13 2.38 -2.26
N ASP A 138 16.44 2.55 -2.01
CA ASP A 138 17.45 1.57 -2.42
C ASP A 138 17.28 0.26 -1.63
N LYS A 139 16.98 0.38 -0.35
CA LYS A 139 16.70 -0.78 0.50
C LYS A 139 15.41 -1.48 0.07
N TRP A 140 14.37 -0.70 -0.23
CA TRP A 140 13.11 -1.22 -0.74
C TRP A 140 13.27 -1.93 -2.10
N ALA A 141 14.04 -1.35 -3.03
CA ALA A 141 14.36 -2.00 -4.30
C ALA A 141 15.06 -3.35 -4.13
N LYS A 142 15.94 -3.48 -3.12
CA LYS A 142 16.58 -4.77 -2.76
C LYS A 142 15.57 -5.78 -2.22
N VAL A 143 14.56 -5.35 -1.48
CA VAL A 143 13.46 -6.23 -1.04
C VAL A 143 12.69 -6.75 -2.25
N ILE A 144 12.32 -5.88 -3.20
CA ILE A 144 11.67 -6.29 -4.45
C ILE A 144 12.52 -7.31 -5.20
N GLN A 145 13.80 -7.00 -5.44
CA GLN A 145 14.73 -7.92 -6.10
C GLN A 145 14.84 -9.27 -5.38
N HIS A 146 14.84 -9.23 -4.03
CA HIS A 146 14.93 -10.44 -3.22
C HIS A 146 13.73 -11.36 -3.46
N PHE A 147 12.51 -10.84 -3.52
CA PHE A 147 11.30 -11.66 -3.62
C PHE A 147 10.89 -11.99 -5.06
N LEU A 148 11.45 -11.34 -6.06
CA LEU A 148 11.11 -11.58 -7.46
C LEU A 148 11.74 -12.89 -7.97
N LYS A 149 10.97 -13.71 -8.69
CA LYS A 149 11.48 -14.85 -9.45
C LYS A 149 12.36 -14.39 -10.63
N PRO A 150 13.25 -15.23 -11.17
CA PRO A 150 13.82 -14.99 -12.50
C PRO A 150 12.71 -14.79 -13.54
N ASN A 151 12.78 -13.72 -14.31
CA ASN A 151 11.75 -13.28 -15.27
C ASN A 151 10.40 -12.87 -14.64
N GLY A 152 10.35 -12.64 -13.33
CA GLY A 152 9.21 -12.03 -12.68
C GLY A 152 9.11 -10.53 -12.98
N GLU A 153 7.95 -9.95 -12.76
CA GLU A 153 7.63 -8.57 -13.07
C GLU A 153 7.39 -7.74 -11.81
N PHE A 154 7.89 -6.51 -11.78
CA PHE A 154 7.51 -5.53 -10.78
C PHE A 154 6.55 -4.53 -11.41
N ILE A 155 5.34 -4.45 -10.87
CA ILE A 155 4.29 -3.53 -11.32
C ILE A 155 4.05 -2.52 -10.20
N MET A 156 4.23 -1.25 -10.53
CA MET A 156 3.99 -0.13 -9.63
C MET A 156 3.06 0.89 -10.30
N ILE A 157 1.97 1.20 -9.62
CA ILE A 157 1.09 2.31 -9.98
C ILE A 157 1.25 3.38 -8.91
N GLU A 158 1.70 4.55 -9.31
CA GLU A 158 2.00 5.61 -8.34
C GLU A 158 1.60 6.99 -8.88
N PHE A 159 1.33 7.90 -7.98
CA PHE A 159 1.10 9.30 -8.34
C PHE A 159 2.37 9.94 -8.91
N HIS A 160 2.22 10.70 -9.99
CA HIS A 160 3.35 11.45 -10.51
C HIS A 160 3.86 12.46 -9.47
N PRO A 161 5.19 12.58 -9.26
CA PRO A 161 5.75 13.44 -8.21
C PRO A 161 5.30 14.90 -8.22
N VAL A 162 4.81 15.40 -9.36
CA VAL A 162 4.26 16.76 -9.46
C VAL A 162 3.09 16.98 -8.50
N ILE A 163 2.34 15.93 -8.13
CA ILE A 163 1.20 16.07 -7.21
C ILE A 163 1.63 16.50 -5.82
N TRP A 164 2.82 16.06 -5.40
CA TRP A 164 3.40 16.37 -4.09
C TRP A 164 3.97 17.79 -3.97
N MET A 165 3.92 18.57 -5.07
CA MET A 165 4.25 19.99 -5.03
C MET A 165 3.12 20.84 -4.50
N PHE A 166 1.88 20.36 -4.51
CA PHE A 166 0.71 21.12 -4.14
C PHE A 166 0.42 21.00 -2.63
N ASP A 167 -0.33 21.99 -2.12
CA ASP A 167 -0.99 21.87 -0.81
C ASP A 167 -2.12 20.82 -0.86
N ASP A 168 -2.63 20.44 0.31
CA ASP A 168 -3.69 19.41 0.44
C ASP A 168 -4.97 19.69 -0.34
N ASP A 169 -5.25 20.97 -0.61
CA ASP A 169 -6.42 21.40 -1.39
C ASP A 169 -6.16 21.51 -2.88
N PHE A 170 -4.95 21.25 -3.34
CA PHE A 170 -4.50 21.40 -4.73
C PHE A 170 -4.71 22.81 -5.28
N THR A 171 -4.64 23.83 -4.43
CA THR A 171 -4.91 25.23 -4.79
C THR A 171 -3.67 26.00 -5.18
N LYS A 172 -2.51 25.64 -4.67
CA LYS A 172 -1.21 26.31 -4.92
C LYS A 172 -0.05 25.34 -4.78
N ILE A 173 1.08 25.70 -5.38
CA ILE A 173 2.36 25.02 -5.18
C ILE A 173 2.90 25.44 -3.80
N ALA A 174 3.08 24.48 -2.92
CA ALA A 174 3.56 24.65 -1.54
C ALA A 174 4.98 24.08 -1.33
N TYR A 175 5.40 23.10 -2.15
CA TYR A 175 6.66 22.38 -2.00
C TYR A 175 7.47 22.38 -3.28
N ASP A 176 8.78 22.30 -3.13
CA ASP A 176 9.69 22.18 -4.27
C ASP A 176 9.65 20.74 -4.84
N TYR A 177 9.68 20.64 -6.18
CA TYR A 177 9.71 19.35 -6.88
C TYR A 177 10.92 18.48 -6.48
N GLN A 178 12.06 19.11 -6.18
CA GLN A 178 13.29 18.44 -5.79
C GLN A 178 13.58 18.60 -4.28
N SER A 179 12.54 18.59 -3.45
CA SER A 179 12.74 18.62 -2.00
C SER A 179 13.56 17.39 -1.57
N THR A 180 14.66 17.63 -0.85
CA THR A 180 15.51 16.60 -0.23
C THR A 180 15.22 16.42 1.25
N GLU A 181 14.42 17.32 1.82
CA GLU A 181 14.01 17.27 3.21
C GLU A 181 12.66 16.55 3.34
N PRO A 182 12.46 15.75 4.40
CA PRO A 182 11.17 15.10 4.63
C PRO A 182 10.10 16.15 4.91
N ILE A 183 8.94 15.97 4.31
CA ILE A 183 7.75 16.75 4.61
C ILE A 183 7.13 16.15 5.87
N VAL A 184 7.04 16.95 6.92
CA VAL A 184 6.42 16.57 8.20
C VAL A 184 5.25 17.50 8.45
N GLU A 185 4.05 16.96 8.35
CA GLU A 185 2.81 17.70 8.55
C GLU A 185 2.01 17.11 9.71
N THR A 186 1.25 17.95 10.37
CA THR A 186 0.23 17.55 11.34
C THR A 186 -1.07 18.16 10.88
N TYR A 187 -2.02 17.33 10.51
CA TYR A 187 -3.35 17.76 10.08
C TYR A 187 -4.43 16.89 10.71
N GLU A 188 -5.64 17.44 10.78
CA GLU A 188 -6.84 16.71 11.16
C GLU A 188 -7.48 16.09 9.91
N GLY A 189 -8.06 14.91 10.07
CA GLY A 189 -8.68 14.19 8.95
C GLY A 189 -7.73 13.28 8.15
N THR A 190 -8.29 12.71 7.10
CA THR A 190 -7.56 11.87 6.12
C THR A 190 -8.01 12.24 4.71
N TYR A 191 -7.30 11.77 3.69
CA TYR A 191 -7.73 11.97 2.30
C TYR A 191 -9.07 11.28 1.97
N ALA A 192 -9.46 10.26 2.73
CA ALA A 192 -10.72 9.54 2.55
C ALA A 192 -11.86 10.11 3.42
N ASP A 193 -11.52 10.82 4.50
CA ASP A 193 -12.48 11.48 5.39
C ASP A 193 -11.82 12.70 6.05
N ARG A 194 -12.18 13.90 5.59
CA ARG A 194 -11.61 15.16 6.09
C ARG A 194 -12.12 15.59 7.46
N GLU A 195 -13.21 14.97 7.95
CA GLU A 195 -13.79 15.22 9.27
C GLU A 195 -13.30 14.22 10.33
N ALA A 196 -12.44 13.30 9.98
CA ALA A 196 -11.84 12.33 10.90
C ALA A 196 -10.97 13.03 11.96
N ASN A 197 -11.16 12.69 13.25
CA ASN A 197 -10.42 13.25 14.40
C ASN A 197 -9.58 12.15 15.08
#